data_46c1fa502854a3695010ab8ae4b364cb
#
_entry.id   46c1fa502854a3695010ab8ae4b364cb
#
_cell.length_a   1.000
_cell.length_b   1.000
_cell.length_c   1.000
_cell.angle_alpha   90.00
_cell.angle_beta   90.00
_cell.angle_gamma   90.00
#
_symmetry.space_group_name_H-M   'P 1'
#
loop_
_entity.id
_entity.type
_entity.pdbx_description
1 polymer ?
#
loop_
_entity_poly.entity_id
_entity_poly.type
_entity_poly.pdbx_seq_one_letter_code
_entity_poly.pdbx_strand_id
1 'polypeptide(L)'
;VYARDGAMIGEFGRQVRTSVALRTLPKYLPAAFIAVEDKRFYQHNGVDVVGIAGALKDAIRGEARGASTITQLLVGNMHPDVIDRRDRTIDRKLREQQAALEMERRYTKEQILEAFLNTISFGRGWYGIDAAARRYFGKPASQLALHEAASLA
;
A
#
# COMPACT_ATOMS: atom_id res chain seq x y z
N VAL A 1 -3.29 -27.20 -2.93
CA VAL A 1 -3.58 -28.52 -3.52
C VAL A 1 -2.33 -29.00 -4.23
N TYR A 2 -1.95 -30.24 -3.94
CA TYR A 2 -0.76 -30.85 -4.53
C TYR A 2 -1.16 -32.04 -5.40
N ALA A 3 -0.42 -32.29 -6.47
CA ALA A 3 -0.50 -33.51 -7.28
C ALA A 3 0.06 -34.72 -6.51
N ARG A 4 -0.17 -35.92 -7.03
CA ARG A 4 0.28 -37.18 -6.41
C ARG A 4 1.81 -37.31 -6.30
N ASP A 5 2.53 -36.59 -7.16
CA ASP A 5 4.01 -36.50 -7.21
C ASP A 5 4.57 -35.38 -6.31
N GLY A 6 3.71 -34.68 -5.53
CA GLY A 6 4.09 -33.58 -4.68
C GLY A 6 4.18 -32.22 -5.38
N ALA A 7 3.94 -32.13 -6.69
CA ALA A 7 3.90 -30.85 -7.37
C ALA A 7 2.68 -30.03 -6.95
N MET A 8 2.87 -28.73 -6.69
CA MET A 8 1.77 -27.84 -6.35
C MET A 8 0.92 -27.54 -7.59
N ILE A 9 -0.34 -28.01 -7.59
CA ILE A 9 -1.30 -27.80 -8.70
C ILE A 9 -1.97 -26.45 -8.58
N GLY A 10 -2.19 -25.96 -7.34
CA GLY A 10 -2.85 -24.69 -7.11
C GLY A 10 -3.03 -24.40 -5.63
N GLU A 11 -3.17 -23.13 -5.32
CA GLU A 11 -3.45 -22.62 -3.99
C GLU A 11 -4.86 -22.05 -3.96
N PHE A 12 -5.67 -22.51 -2.98
CA PHE A 12 -7.02 -22.01 -2.77
C PHE A 12 -7.06 -21.18 -1.48
N GLY A 13 -7.23 -19.90 -1.62
CA GLY A 13 -7.38 -18.97 -0.51
C GLY A 13 -8.09 -17.69 -0.96
N ARG A 14 -8.69 -16.98 0.00
CA ARG A 14 -9.29 -15.67 -0.30
C ARG A 14 -8.23 -14.63 -0.64
N GLN A 15 -7.00 -14.82 -0.17
CA GLN A 15 -5.87 -13.90 -0.36
C GLN A 15 -4.58 -14.68 -0.44
N VAL A 16 -3.80 -14.47 -1.49
CA VAL A 16 -2.42 -14.95 -1.59
C VAL A 16 -1.52 -13.84 -1.06
N ARG A 17 -0.78 -14.13 0.01
CA ARG A 17 0.17 -13.19 0.64
C ARG A 17 1.50 -13.88 0.89
N THR A 18 2.59 -13.23 0.50
CA THR A 18 3.95 -13.58 0.89
C THR A 18 4.57 -12.33 1.48
N SER A 19 4.81 -12.33 2.80
CA SER A 19 5.41 -11.18 3.48
C SER A 19 6.90 -11.12 3.22
N VAL A 20 7.39 -9.93 2.91
CA VAL A 20 8.82 -9.64 2.70
C VAL A 20 9.26 -8.50 3.63
N ALA A 21 10.49 -8.60 4.14
CA ALA A 21 11.07 -7.54 4.95
C ALA A 21 11.53 -6.38 4.06
N LEU A 22 11.24 -5.14 4.47
CA LEU A 22 11.60 -3.92 3.72
C LEU A 22 13.10 -3.88 3.36
N ARG A 23 13.95 -4.33 4.28
CA ARG A 23 15.42 -4.37 4.10
C ARG A 23 15.89 -5.29 2.96
N THR A 24 15.06 -6.24 2.53
CA THR A 24 15.40 -7.19 1.44
C THR A 24 15.01 -6.65 0.07
N LEU A 25 14.28 -5.55 0.02
CA LEU A 25 13.82 -4.93 -1.22
C LEU A 25 14.85 -3.95 -1.78
N PRO A 26 14.96 -3.81 -3.10
CA PRO A 26 15.77 -2.75 -3.71
C PRO A 26 15.24 -1.39 -3.23
N LYS A 27 16.14 -0.45 -2.90
CA LYS A 27 15.78 0.87 -2.33
C LYS A 27 14.81 1.66 -3.21
N TYR A 28 14.88 1.51 -4.52
CA TYR A 28 14.00 2.18 -5.46
C TYR A 28 12.56 1.66 -5.44
N LEU A 29 12.32 0.43 -4.96
CA LEU A 29 10.97 -0.14 -4.95
C LEU A 29 10.07 0.57 -3.92
N PRO A 30 10.39 0.64 -2.62
CA PRO A 30 9.59 1.45 -1.69
C PRO A 30 9.58 2.93 -2.07
N ALA A 31 10.68 3.46 -2.64
CA ALA A 31 10.74 4.85 -3.09
C ALA A 31 9.74 5.16 -4.22
N ALA A 32 9.48 4.20 -5.14
CA ALA A 32 8.48 4.37 -6.19
C ALA A 32 7.07 4.54 -5.60
N PHE A 33 6.69 3.71 -4.63
CA PHE A 33 5.39 3.84 -3.94
C PHE A 33 5.27 5.15 -3.17
N ILE A 34 6.33 5.58 -2.46
CA ILE A 34 6.35 6.88 -1.78
C ILE A 34 6.18 8.01 -2.79
N ALA A 35 6.86 7.95 -3.94
CA ALA A 35 6.78 8.99 -4.97
C ALA A 35 5.39 9.12 -5.59
N VAL A 36 4.64 8.03 -5.70
CA VAL A 36 3.29 8.01 -6.30
C VAL A 36 2.22 8.33 -5.27
N GLU A 37 2.24 7.63 -4.13
CA GLU A 37 1.15 7.65 -3.16
C GLU A 37 1.30 8.77 -2.11
N ASP A 38 2.54 9.05 -1.67
CA ASP A 38 2.78 9.93 -0.52
C ASP A 38 4.18 10.54 -0.53
N LYS A 39 4.43 11.51 -1.40
CA LYS A 39 5.75 12.16 -1.60
C LYS A 39 6.39 12.70 -0.34
N ARG A 40 5.58 12.98 0.69
CA ARG A 40 6.05 13.55 1.96
C ARG A 40 5.89 12.57 3.13
N PHE A 41 5.85 11.28 2.86
CA PHE A 41 5.65 10.22 3.83
C PHE A 41 6.48 10.39 5.10
N TYR A 42 7.75 10.76 4.99
CA TYR A 42 8.65 10.98 6.13
C TYR A 42 8.52 12.36 6.80
N GLN A 43 7.62 13.24 6.31
CA GLN A 43 7.51 14.63 6.78
C GLN A 43 6.23 14.90 7.60
N HIS A 44 5.35 13.92 7.71
CA HIS A 44 4.10 14.02 8.46
C HIS A 44 3.88 12.81 9.37
N ASN A 45 2.93 12.92 10.29
CA ASN A 45 2.58 11.85 11.24
C ASN A 45 1.18 11.27 10.93
N GLY A 46 1.05 10.58 9.79
CA GLY A 46 -0.19 9.89 9.38
C GLY A 46 -1.15 10.73 8.53
N VAL A 47 -1.18 12.04 8.71
CA VAL A 47 -2.01 12.96 7.91
C VAL A 47 -1.14 14.07 7.33
N ASP A 48 -1.19 14.23 6.03
CA ASP A 48 -0.45 15.26 5.31
C ASP A 48 -1.30 16.52 5.07
N VAL A 49 -1.30 17.44 6.02
CA VAL A 49 -2.08 18.70 5.95
C VAL A 49 -1.67 19.56 4.75
N VAL A 50 -0.37 19.60 4.43
CA VAL A 50 0.12 20.39 3.27
C VAL A 50 -0.30 19.71 1.96
N GLY A 51 -0.30 18.37 1.91
CA GLY A 51 -0.81 17.61 0.75
C GLY A 51 -2.30 17.84 0.53
N ILE A 52 -3.09 17.86 1.61
CA ILE A 52 -4.53 18.17 1.55
C ILE A 52 -4.76 19.59 1.00
N ALA A 53 -4.04 20.60 1.52
CA ALA A 53 -4.15 21.97 1.02
C ALA A 53 -3.74 22.09 -0.46
N GLY A 54 -2.69 21.37 -0.87
CA GLY A 54 -2.27 21.27 -2.28
C GLY A 54 -3.34 20.63 -3.16
N ALA A 55 -3.90 19.49 -2.74
CA ALA A 55 -4.93 18.79 -3.49
C ALA A 55 -6.22 19.63 -3.64
N LEU A 56 -6.59 20.40 -2.60
CA LEU A 56 -7.71 21.33 -2.67
C LEU A 56 -7.47 22.44 -3.71
N LYS A 57 -6.26 23.01 -3.73
CA LYS A 57 -5.86 24.01 -4.74
C LYS A 57 -5.91 23.45 -6.16
N ASP A 58 -5.44 22.21 -6.35
CA ASP A 58 -5.44 21.55 -7.65
C ASP A 58 -6.88 21.21 -8.10
N ALA A 59 -7.74 20.80 -7.16
CA ALA A 59 -9.16 20.54 -7.45
C ALA A 59 -9.90 21.81 -7.95
N ILE A 60 -9.60 22.98 -7.39
CA ILE A 60 -10.16 24.28 -7.85
C ILE A 60 -9.72 24.57 -9.30
N ARG A 61 -8.55 24.06 -9.73
CA ARG A 61 -8.04 24.20 -11.09
C ARG A 61 -8.52 23.12 -12.05
N GLY A 62 -9.34 22.18 -11.59
CA GLY A 62 -9.79 21.03 -12.36
C GLY A 62 -8.83 19.85 -12.41
N GLU A 63 -7.72 19.91 -11.67
CA GLU A 63 -6.69 18.88 -11.58
C GLU A 63 -6.83 18.10 -10.28
N ALA A 64 -7.83 17.22 -10.18
CA ALA A 64 -8.05 16.44 -8.96
C ALA A 64 -6.94 15.39 -8.76
N ARG A 65 -6.25 15.45 -7.62
CA ARG A 65 -5.27 14.44 -7.18
C ARG A 65 -5.65 13.85 -5.82
N GLY A 66 -5.15 12.63 -5.54
CA GLY A 66 -5.30 12.02 -4.22
C GLY A 66 -4.51 12.79 -3.14
N ALA A 67 -5.07 12.86 -1.93
CA ALA A 67 -4.43 13.46 -0.77
C ALA A 67 -4.36 12.48 0.42
N SER A 68 -4.58 11.20 0.19
CA SER A 68 -4.46 10.16 1.23
C SER A 68 -3.00 9.76 1.39
N THR A 69 -2.56 9.57 2.64
CA THR A 69 -1.21 9.11 2.95
C THR A 69 -1.09 7.60 2.89
N ILE A 70 0.13 7.07 2.80
CA ILE A 70 0.42 5.63 2.89
C ILE A 70 -0.19 5.04 4.17
N THR A 71 -0.09 5.74 5.29
CA THR A 71 -0.65 5.28 6.58
C THR A 71 -2.18 5.19 6.52
N GLN A 72 -2.86 6.16 5.92
CA GLN A 72 -4.31 6.13 5.70
C GLN A 72 -4.74 4.99 4.77
N LEU A 73 -3.96 4.73 3.71
CA LEU A 73 -4.21 3.61 2.81
C LEU A 73 -4.05 2.28 3.55
N LEU A 74 -3.02 2.16 4.40
CA LEU A 74 -2.77 0.96 5.19
C LEU A 74 -3.92 0.67 6.16
N VAL A 75 -4.35 1.65 6.97
CA VAL A 75 -5.44 1.43 7.94
C VAL A 75 -6.76 1.06 7.26
N GLY A 76 -7.07 1.67 6.11
CA GLY A 76 -8.24 1.30 5.31
C GLY A 76 -8.18 -0.12 4.75
N ASN A 77 -6.98 -0.61 4.39
CA ASN A 77 -6.79 -1.98 3.92
C ASN A 77 -6.84 -3.01 5.06
N MET A 78 -6.38 -2.64 6.26
CA MET A 78 -6.37 -3.53 7.44
C MET A 78 -7.75 -3.67 8.08
N HIS A 79 -8.57 -2.62 8.04
CA HIS A 79 -9.85 -2.56 8.73
C HIS A 79 -11.00 -2.18 7.79
N PRO A 80 -11.27 -2.97 6.72
CA PRO A 80 -12.31 -2.65 5.75
C PRO A 80 -13.71 -2.61 6.35
N ASP A 81 -13.94 -3.32 7.46
CA ASP A 81 -15.24 -3.35 8.17
C ASP A 81 -15.53 -2.06 8.93
N VAL A 82 -14.48 -1.32 9.34
CA VAL A 82 -14.58 -0.06 10.09
C VAL A 82 -14.40 1.14 9.19
N ILE A 83 -13.55 0.99 8.17
CA ILE A 83 -13.16 2.03 7.21
C ILE A 83 -13.50 1.55 5.80
N ASP A 84 -14.81 1.43 5.51
CA ASP A 84 -15.25 1.07 4.14
C ASP A 84 -14.89 2.20 3.17
N ARG A 85 -13.90 1.97 2.33
CA ARG A 85 -13.41 2.95 1.34
C ARG A 85 -14.42 3.29 0.25
N ARG A 86 -15.51 2.52 0.13
CA ARG A 86 -16.65 2.84 -0.75
C ARG A 86 -17.56 3.90 -0.15
N ASP A 87 -17.59 4.00 1.19
CA ASP A 87 -18.26 5.09 1.89
C ASP A 87 -17.46 6.38 1.71
N ARG A 88 -18.09 7.40 1.12
CA ARG A 88 -17.48 8.72 0.84
C ARG A 88 -17.83 9.77 1.87
N THR A 89 -18.31 9.39 3.05
CA THR A 89 -18.69 10.31 4.11
C THR A 89 -17.48 10.96 4.78
N ILE A 90 -17.68 12.17 5.30
CA ILE A 90 -16.67 12.88 6.11
C ILE A 90 -16.36 12.08 7.37
N ASP A 91 -17.36 11.45 7.98
CA ASP A 91 -17.22 10.66 9.19
C ASP A 91 -16.26 9.47 9.01
N ARG A 92 -16.41 8.72 7.91
CA ARG A 92 -15.45 7.69 7.53
C ARG A 92 -14.03 8.27 7.41
N LYS A 93 -13.88 9.43 6.75
CA LYS A 93 -12.56 10.04 6.54
C LYS A 93 -11.93 10.50 7.86
N LEU A 94 -12.72 10.99 8.80
CA LEU A 94 -12.23 11.35 10.14
C LEU A 94 -11.76 10.11 10.92
N ARG A 95 -12.49 8.99 10.87
CA ARG A 95 -12.06 7.73 11.49
C ARG A 95 -10.75 7.21 10.87
N GLU A 96 -10.62 7.27 9.56
CA GLU A 96 -9.38 6.92 8.85
C GLU A 96 -8.19 7.76 9.32
N GLN A 97 -8.39 9.08 9.45
CA GLN A 97 -7.35 10.01 9.93
C GLN A 97 -6.95 9.71 11.38
N GLN A 98 -7.92 9.49 12.27
CA GLN A 98 -7.66 9.13 13.66
C GLN A 98 -6.88 7.82 13.79
N ALA A 99 -7.25 6.80 13.02
CA ALA A 99 -6.56 5.52 12.99
C ALA A 99 -5.13 5.67 12.43
N ALA A 100 -4.92 6.51 11.42
CA ALA A 100 -3.59 6.79 10.87
C ALA A 100 -2.68 7.51 11.89
N LEU A 101 -3.21 8.51 12.61
CA LEU A 101 -2.46 9.20 13.67
C LEU A 101 -2.08 8.25 14.80
N GLU A 102 -2.99 7.36 15.21
CA GLU A 102 -2.71 6.37 16.25
C GLU A 102 -1.69 5.32 15.81
N MET A 103 -1.72 4.90 14.55
CA MET A 103 -0.73 4.00 13.97
C MET A 103 0.67 4.62 14.00
N GLU A 104 0.82 5.88 13.60
CA GLU A 104 2.10 6.60 13.59
C GLU A 104 2.66 6.88 15.00
N ARG A 105 1.82 6.84 16.04
CA ARG A 105 2.29 6.90 17.43
C ARG A 105 2.91 5.60 17.92
N ARG A 106 2.53 4.46 17.34
CA ARG A 106 2.91 3.12 17.80
C ARG A 106 3.98 2.47 16.95
N TYR A 107 4.08 2.83 15.67
CA TYR A 107 4.92 2.18 14.69
C TYR A 107 5.83 3.18 13.98
N THR A 108 7.04 2.75 13.62
CA THR A 108 7.96 3.58 12.84
C THR A 108 7.51 3.66 11.38
N LYS A 109 8.02 4.65 10.66
CA LYS A 109 7.78 4.83 9.22
C LYS A 109 8.14 3.58 8.41
N GLU A 110 9.25 2.93 8.75
CA GLU A 110 9.72 1.71 8.11
C GLU A 110 8.75 0.55 8.35
N GLN A 111 8.25 0.40 9.58
CA GLN A 111 7.26 -0.63 9.90
C GLN A 111 5.94 -0.41 9.16
N ILE A 112 5.48 0.83 9.08
CA ILE A 112 4.27 1.22 8.34
C ILE A 112 4.45 0.93 6.85
N LEU A 113 5.57 1.33 6.26
CA LEU A 113 5.86 1.11 4.84
C LEU A 113 5.98 -0.38 4.51
N GLU A 114 6.64 -1.16 5.38
CA GLU A 114 6.72 -2.62 5.24
C GLU A 114 5.33 -3.26 5.27
N ALA A 115 4.50 -2.89 6.25
CA ALA A 115 3.13 -3.37 6.37
C ALA A 115 2.29 -2.96 5.15
N PHE A 116 2.42 -1.74 4.66
CA PHE A 116 1.75 -1.26 3.47
C PHE A 116 2.09 -2.10 2.25
N LEU A 117 3.37 -2.26 1.93
CA LEU A 117 3.83 -3.05 0.78
C LEU A 117 3.41 -4.53 0.86
N ASN A 118 3.23 -5.07 2.06
CA ASN A 118 2.77 -6.44 2.27
C ASN A 118 1.24 -6.61 2.27
N THR A 119 0.47 -5.51 2.27
CA THR A 119 -1.00 -5.58 2.40
C THR A 119 -1.77 -4.99 1.24
N ILE A 120 -1.17 -4.15 0.42
CA ILE A 120 -1.87 -3.54 -0.71
C ILE A 120 -2.34 -4.58 -1.72
N SER A 121 -3.50 -4.32 -2.33
CA SER A 121 -4.08 -5.19 -3.34
C SER A 121 -3.58 -4.81 -4.73
N PHE A 122 -3.10 -5.79 -5.47
CA PHE A 122 -2.74 -5.67 -6.88
C PHE A 122 -3.79 -6.27 -7.83
N GLY A 123 -5.03 -6.41 -7.31
CA GLY A 123 -6.13 -6.98 -8.06
C GLY A 123 -6.17 -8.52 -8.03
N ARG A 124 -7.32 -9.09 -8.45
CA ARG A 124 -7.53 -10.54 -8.61
C ARG A 124 -7.14 -11.41 -7.39
N GLY A 125 -7.23 -10.84 -6.17
CA GLY A 125 -6.88 -11.57 -4.93
C GLY A 125 -5.39 -11.61 -4.59
N TRP A 126 -4.53 -10.92 -5.34
CA TRP A 126 -3.10 -10.81 -5.06
C TRP A 126 -2.85 -9.63 -4.11
N TYR A 127 -2.30 -9.94 -2.95
CA TYR A 127 -1.99 -8.97 -1.91
C TYR A 127 -0.52 -9.00 -1.57
N GLY A 128 0.08 -7.81 -1.46
CA GLY A 128 1.49 -7.62 -1.17
C GLY A 128 2.39 -7.67 -2.38
N ILE A 129 3.49 -6.95 -2.26
CA ILE A 129 4.43 -6.68 -3.34
C ILE A 129 5.11 -7.94 -3.89
N ASP A 130 5.41 -8.95 -3.04
CA ASP A 130 6.08 -10.16 -3.52
C ASP A 130 5.13 -11.06 -4.32
N ALA A 131 3.86 -11.16 -3.87
CA ALA A 131 2.85 -11.88 -4.64
C ALA A 131 2.62 -11.22 -6.00
N ALA A 132 2.57 -9.89 -6.06
CA ALA A 132 2.45 -9.14 -7.30
C ALA A 132 3.67 -9.33 -8.21
N ALA A 133 4.89 -9.23 -7.67
CA ALA A 133 6.14 -9.43 -8.41
C ALA A 133 6.20 -10.81 -9.06
N ARG A 134 5.89 -11.86 -8.31
CA ARG A 134 5.83 -13.24 -8.84
C ARG A 134 4.76 -13.39 -9.90
N ARG A 135 3.60 -12.77 -9.70
CA ARG A 135 2.48 -12.90 -10.64
C ARG A 135 2.71 -12.17 -11.95
N TYR A 136 3.21 -10.94 -11.90
CA TYR A 136 3.36 -10.09 -13.08
C TYR A 136 4.70 -10.25 -13.79
N PHE A 137 5.77 -10.57 -13.03
CA PHE A 137 7.14 -10.63 -13.55
C PHE A 137 7.85 -11.97 -13.34
N GLY A 138 7.20 -12.96 -12.70
CA GLY A 138 7.74 -14.32 -12.53
C GLY A 138 8.93 -14.41 -11.57
N LYS A 139 9.19 -13.39 -10.74
CA LYS A 139 10.34 -13.32 -9.83
C LYS A 139 9.99 -12.64 -8.50
N PRO A 140 10.78 -12.86 -7.43
CA PRO A 140 10.52 -12.24 -6.14
C PRO A 140 10.72 -10.72 -6.21
N ALA A 141 10.04 -9.99 -5.30
CA ALA A 141 10.10 -8.52 -5.26
C ALA A 141 11.53 -7.98 -5.05
N SER A 142 12.39 -8.73 -4.39
CA SER A 142 13.81 -8.38 -4.21
C SER A 142 14.64 -8.34 -5.50
N GLN A 143 14.11 -8.92 -6.59
CA GLN A 143 14.78 -8.97 -7.91
C GLN A 143 14.10 -8.09 -8.97
N LEU A 144 13.09 -7.32 -8.59
CA LEU A 144 12.45 -6.39 -9.54
C LEU A 144 13.46 -5.35 -10.05
N ALA A 145 13.42 -5.07 -11.34
CA ALA A 145 14.13 -3.95 -11.92
C ALA A 145 13.38 -2.63 -11.65
N LEU A 146 14.04 -1.48 -11.82
CA LEU A 146 13.46 -0.17 -11.56
C LEU A 146 12.14 0.07 -12.30
N HIS A 147 12.09 -0.26 -13.59
CA HIS A 147 10.89 -0.07 -14.42
C HIS A 147 9.73 -0.99 -14.00
N GLU A 148 10.04 -2.20 -13.51
CA GLU A 148 9.03 -3.13 -13.01
C GLU A 148 8.47 -2.64 -11.65
N ALA A 149 9.34 -2.13 -10.77
CA ALA A 149 8.94 -1.51 -9.52
C ALA A 149 8.03 -0.29 -9.75
N ALA A 150 8.38 0.56 -10.73
CA ALA A 150 7.57 1.71 -11.12
C ALA A 150 6.24 1.33 -11.78
N SER A 151 6.16 0.14 -12.41
CA SER A 151 4.91 -0.37 -13.01
C SER A 151 3.95 -0.93 -11.97
N LEU A 152 4.44 -1.30 -10.77
CA LEU A 152 3.62 -1.78 -9.66
C LEU A 152 3.16 -0.65 -8.75
N ALA A 153 3.89 0.47 -8.71
CA ALA A 153 3.57 1.64 -7.92
C ALA A 153 2.53 2.52 -8.63
#